data_147792227a45669c4061fbe2e65d3069
#
_entry.id   147792227a45669c4061fbe2e65d3069
#
_cell.length_a   1.000
_cell.length_b   1.000
_cell.length_c   1.000
_cell.angle_alpha   90.00
_cell.angle_beta   90.00
_cell.angle_gamma   90.00
#
_symmetry.space_group_name_H-M   'P 1'
#
loop_
_entity.id
_entity.type
_entity.pdbx_description
1 polymer ?
#
loop_
_entity_poly.entity_id
_entity_poly.type
_entity_poly.pdbx_seq_one_letter_code
_entity_poly.pdbx_strand_id
1 'polypeptide(L)'
;METGSNFRFIGNMCLISIYQYWEDDYRKKIAVLFHKKKDDIKEPIMGDIQKLRNSIIHHKAIALPAVQNCTLLKWYQEGDEIFINKEQFKEIIKPIRVYINKLKSEHKNLK
;
A
#
# COMPACT_ATOMS: atom_id res chain seq x y z
N MET A 1 -30.06 -1.87 1.62
CA MET A 1 -29.11 -2.90 1.22
C MET A 1 -27.68 -2.50 1.55
N GLU A 2 -26.99 -3.37 2.20
CA GLU A 2 -25.66 -3.04 2.73
C GLU A 2 -24.52 -3.39 1.79
N THR A 3 -24.80 -3.59 0.51
CA THR A 3 -23.80 -3.97 -0.48
C THR A 3 -22.64 -2.98 -0.53
N GLY A 4 -22.93 -1.67 -0.47
CA GLY A 4 -21.91 -0.64 -0.49
C GLY A 4 -20.96 -0.73 0.69
N SER A 5 -21.50 -0.98 1.89
CA SER A 5 -20.71 -1.12 3.10
C SER A 5 -19.81 -2.34 3.05
N ASN A 6 -20.32 -3.46 2.50
CA ASN A 6 -19.54 -4.67 2.35
C ASN A 6 -18.39 -4.48 1.38
N PHE A 7 -18.61 -3.81 0.26
CA PHE A 7 -17.55 -3.52 -0.71
C PHE A 7 -16.50 -2.59 -0.12
N ARG A 8 -16.94 -1.58 0.64
CA ARG A 8 -16.04 -0.65 1.32
C ARG A 8 -15.13 -1.42 2.27
N PHE A 9 -15.71 -2.29 3.07
CA PHE A 9 -14.97 -3.11 4.02
C PHE A 9 -13.95 -4.00 3.30
N ILE A 10 -14.37 -4.64 2.22
CA ILE A 10 -13.50 -5.56 1.46
C ILE A 10 -12.29 -4.82 0.88
N GLY A 11 -12.51 -3.67 0.25
CA GLY A 11 -11.42 -2.89 -0.34
C GLY A 11 -10.39 -2.46 0.70
N ASN A 12 -10.87 -1.97 1.84
CA ASN A 12 -10.00 -1.55 2.93
C ASN A 12 -9.23 -2.74 3.51
N MET A 13 -9.88 -3.89 3.65
CA MET A 13 -9.21 -5.11 4.14
C MET A 13 -8.14 -5.59 3.18
N CYS A 14 -8.38 -5.51 1.88
CA CYS A 14 -7.38 -5.88 0.88
C CYS A 14 -6.15 -4.99 0.98
N LEU A 15 -6.35 -3.70 1.18
CA LEU A 15 -5.24 -2.76 1.33
C LEU A 15 -4.41 -3.09 2.57
N ILE A 16 -5.07 -3.38 3.69
CA ILE A 16 -4.40 -3.77 4.93
C ILE A 16 -3.56 -5.03 4.70
N SER A 17 -4.12 -6.02 3.99
CA SER A 17 -3.43 -7.28 3.71
C SER A 17 -2.19 -7.07 2.83
N ILE A 18 -2.28 -6.21 1.83
CA ILE A 18 -1.14 -5.87 0.97
C ILE A 18 0.00 -5.31 1.81
N TYR A 19 -0.30 -4.37 2.69
CA TYR A 19 0.73 -3.77 3.53
C TYR A 19 1.32 -4.79 4.49
N GLN A 20 0.50 -5.67 5.06
CA GLN A 20 0.96 -6.69 6.00
C GLN A 20 1.98 -7.63 5.33
N TYR A 21 1.69 -8.11 4.12
CA TYR A 21 2.64 -8.95 3.37
C TYR A 21 3.92 -8.20 3.05
N TRP A 22 3.80 -6.94 2.65
CA TRP A 22 4.97 -6.12 2.37
C TRP A 22 5.87 -6.02 3.59
N GLU A 23 5.33 -5.62 4.74
CA GLU A 23 6.12 -5.38 5.94
C GLU A 23 6.69 -6.65 6.53
N ASP A 24 5.91 -7.73 6.56
CA ASP A 24 6.31 -8.95 7.24
C ASP A 24 7.18 -9.86 6.38
N ASP A 25 6.97 -9.88 5.07
CA ASP A 25 7.64 -10.85 4.19
C ASP A 25 8.47 -10.22 3.08
N TYR A 26 7.80 -9.50 2.17
CA TYR A 26 8.45 -9.08 0.93
C TYR A 26 9.59 -8.12 1.14
N ARG A 27 9.43 -7.17 2.03
CA ARG A 27 10.46 -6.18 2.30
C ARG A 27 11.75 -6.84 2.80
N LYS A 28 11.63 -7.82 3.67
CA LYS A 28 12.76 -8.59 4.19
C LYS A 28 13.43 -9.42 3.11
N LYS A 29 12.63 -10.09 2.28
CA LYS A 29 13.14 -10.92 1.19
C LYS A 29 13.90 -10.09 0.17
N ILE A 30 13.36 -8.93 -0.18
CA ILE A 30 14.01 -8.01 -1.11
C ILE A 30 15.34 -7.53 -0.53
N ALA A 31 15.35 -7.17 0.75
CA ALA A 31 16.57 -6.73 1.41
C ALA A 31 17.68 -7.80 1.33
N VAL A 32 17.33 -9.06 1.59
CA VAL A 32 18.28 -10.18 1.50
C VAL A 32 18.78 -10.33 0.07
N LEU A 33 17.89 -10.31 -0.92
CA LEU A 33 18.27 -10.51 -2.32
C LEU A 33 19.21 -9.43 -2.84
N PHE A 34 19.07 -8.20 -2.36
CA PHE A 34 19.87 -7.05 -2.81
C PHE A 34 20.97 -6.66 -1.82
N HIS A 35 21.21 -7.49 -0.79
CA HIS A 35 22.23 -7.26 0.21
C HIS A 35 22.09 -5.91 0.93
N LYS A 36 20.85 -5.58 1.29
CA LYS A 36 20.51 -4.33 1.96
C LYS A 36 19.78 -4.59 3.28
N LYS A 37 19.66 -3.57 4.10
CA LYS A 37 18.85 -3.64 5.31
C LYS A 37 17.39 -3.45 4.94
N LYS A 38 16.49 -4.02 5.74
CA LYS A 38 15.04 -3.89 5.52
C LYS A 38 14.65 -2.41 5.41
N ASP A 39 15.18 -1.56 6.28
CA ASP A 39 14.82 -0.15 6.31
C ASP A 39 15.30 0.62 5.07
N ASP A 40 16.24 0.08 4.32
CA ASP A 40 16.72 0.68 3.07
C ASP A 40 15.79 0.37 1.91
N ILE A 41 14.86 -0.57 2.07
CA ILE A 41 13.91 -0.93 1.03
C ILE A 41 12.69 -0.04 1.18
N LYS A 42 12.60 0.98 0.33
CA LYS A 42 11.53 1.97 0.34
C LYS A 42 10.88 2.05 -1.02
N GLU A 43 9.57 2.13 -1.01
CA GLU A 43 8.80 2.29 -2.24
C GLU A 43 7.65 3.26 -1.98
N PRO A 44 7.54 4.35 -2.78
CA PRO A 44 6.52 5.37 -2.53
C PRO A 44 5.10 4.84 -2.41
N ILE A 45 4.71 3.88 -3.27
CA ILE A 45 3.35 3.32 -3.19
C ILE A 45 3.12 2.63 -1.84
N MET A 46 4.11 1.95 -1.32
CA MET A 46 3.98 1.28 -0.02
C MET A 46 3.92 2.26 1.13
N GLY A 47 4.62 3.39 1.03
CA GLY A 47 4.51 4.46 2.01
C GLY A 47 3.11 5.07 2.03
N ASP A 48 2.51 5.26 0.85
CA ASP A 48 1.14 5.77 0.76
C ASP A 48 0.15 4.76 1.36
N ILE A 49 0.31 3.48 1.03
CA ILE A 49 -0.54 2.42 1.58
C ILE A 49 -0.43 2.38 3.10
N GLN A 50 0.76 2.57 3.65
CA GLN A 50 0.96 2.63 5.09
C GLN A 50 0.13 3.74 5.73
N LYS A 51 0.11 4.92 5.13
CA LYS A 51 -0.65 6.05 5.65
C LYS A 51 -2.15 5.76 5.65
N LEU A 52 -2.66 5.18 4.56
CA LEU A 52 -4.06 4.80 4.48
C LEU A 52 -4.40 3.69 5.48
N ARG A 53 -3.54 2.68 5.55
CA ARG A 53 -3.73 1.56 6.48
C ARG A 53 -3.80 2.03 7.92
N ASN A 54 -2.93 2.95 8.33
CA ASN A 54 -2.93 3.45 9.69
C ASN A 54 -4.25 4.15 10.02
N SER A 55 -4.79 4.92 9.09
CA SER A 55 -6.08 5.58 9.29
C SER A 55 -7.22 4.55 9.39
N ILE A 56 -7.18 3.52 8.55
CA ILE A 56 -8.22 2.49 8.55
C ILE A 56 -8.23 1.75 9.89
N ILE A 57 -7.06 1.32 10.37
CA ILE A 57 -6.96 0.51 11.58
C ILE A 57 -7.11 1.34 12.84
N HIS A 58 -6.44 2.48 12.92
CA HIS A 58 -6.33 3.24 14.16
C HIS A 58 -7.31 4.41 14.27
N HIS A 59 -8.00 4.77 13.20
CA HIS A 59 -8.87 5.94 13.19
C HIS A 59 -10.20 5.67 12.49
N LYS A 60 -10.68 4.43 12.56
CA LYS A 60 -11.99 4.02 12.02
C LYS A 60 -12.19 4.40 10.57
N ALA A 61 -11.14 4.32 9.76
CA ALA A 61 -11.14 4.65 8.35
C ALA A 61 -11.37 6.13 8.05
N ILE A 62 -11.20 7.00 9.05
CA ILE A 62 -11.20 8.45 8.83
C ILE A 62 -9.76 8.90 8.64
N ALA A 63 -9.48 9.61 7.56
CA ALA A 63 -8.12 9.97 7.17
C ALA A 63 -7.44 10.82 8.23
N LEU A 64 -6.30 10.33 8.72
CA LEU A 64 -5.41 11.09 9.60
C LEU A 64 -4.64 12.15 8.81
N PRO A 65 -4.08 13.17 9.48
CA PRO A 65 -3.35 14.23 8.77
C PRO A 65 -2.26 13.71 7.83
N ALA A 66 -1.57 12.63 8.18
CA ALA A 66 -0.50 12.06 7.37
C ALA A 66 -0.96 11.63 5.97
N VAL A 67 -2.25 11.32 5.79
CA VAL A 67 -2.79 10.91 4.50
C VAL A 67 -2.62 12.01 3.44
N GLN A 68 -2.60 13.26 3.85
CA GLN A 68 -2.40 14.38 2.94
C GLN A 68 -0.99 14.39 2.33
N ASN A 69 -0.07 13.63 2.91
CA ASN A 69 1.31 13.56 2.45
C ASN A 69 1.56 12.41 1.47
N CYS A 70 0.51 11.70 1.03
CA CYS A 70 0.65 10.68 0.01
C CYS A 70 1.20 11.30 -1.27
N THR A 71 2.09 10.56 -1.96
CA THR A 71 2.69 11.03 -3.19
C THR A 71 1.97 10.55 -4.44
N LEU A 72 1.49 9.31 -4.43
CA LEU A 72 0.79 8.70 -5.56
C LEU A 72 -0.71 8.60 -5.36
N LEU A 73 -1.14 8.29 -4.13
CA LEU A 73 -2.56 8.08 -3.81
C LEU A 73 -3.13 9.33 -3.15
N LYS A 74 -3.27 10.39 -3.92
CA LYS A 74 -3.74 11.70 -3.43
C LYS A 74 -5.25 11.81 -3.52
N TRP A 75 -5.95 10.83 -2.96
CA TRP A 75 -7.41 10.75 -3.06
C TRP A 75 -8.14 11.35 -1.86
N TYR A 76 -7.48 11.45 -0.73
CA TYR A 76 -8.12 11.80 0.54
C TYR A 76 -7.40 12.94 1.23
N GLN A 77 -8.19 13.73 1.96
CA GLN A 77 -7.68 14.77 2.84
C GLN A 77 -8.02 14.39 4.27
N GLU A 78 -7.38 15.06 5.23
CA GLU A 78 -7.66 14.82 6.64
C GLU A 78 -9.18 14.91 6.90
N GLY A 79 -9.71 13.93 7.62
CA GLY A 79 -11.13 13.88 7.95
C GLY A 79 -12.00 13.16 6.95
N ASP A 80 -11.51 12.88 5.75
CA ASP A 80 -12.27 12.12 4.76
C ASP A 80 -12.42 10.66 5.19
N GLU A 81 -13.56 10.06 4.85
CA GLU A 81 -13.72 8.63 5.05
C GLU A 81 -12.99 7.88 3.94
N ILE A 82 -12.14 6.94 4.32
CA ILE A 82 -11.39 6.13 3.37
C ILE A 82 -12.25 4.97 2.91
N PHE A 83 -12.48 4.92 1.61
CA PHE A 83 -13.26 3.88 0.96
C PHE A 83 -12.54 3.47 -0.31
N ILE A 84 -11.83 2.34 -0.24
CA ILE A 84 -11.08 1.84 -1.40
C ILE A 84 -12.05 1.07 -2.28
N ASN A 85 -12.50 1.69 -3.36
CA ASN A 85 -13.40 1.06 -4.30
C ASN A 85 -12.59 0.23 -5.33
N LYS A 86 -13.32 -0.46 -6.21
CA LYS A 86 -12.71 -1.35 -7.20
C LYS A 86 -11.74 -0.61 -8.11
N GLU A 87 -12.12 0.58 -8.55
CA GLU A 87 -11.27 1.36 -9.46
C GLU A 87 -10.01 1.85 -8.75
N GLN A 88 -10.14 2.31 -7.52
CA GLN A 88 -8.99 2.73 -6.71
C GLN A 88 -8.06 1.55 -6.43
N PHE A 89 -8.62 0.37 -6.17
CA PHE A 89 -7.81 -0.81 -5.94
C PHE A 89 -6.99 -1.17 -7.18
N LYS A 90 -7.57 -1.08 -8.37
CA LYS A 90 -6.84 -1.29 -9.61
C LYS A 90 -5.68 -0.29 -9.76
N GLU A 91 -5.91 0.96 -9.39
CA GLU A 91 -4.86 1.98 -9.47
C GLU A 91 -3.73 1.72 -8.46
N ILE A 92 -4.04 1.11 -7.33
CA ILE A 92 -3.02 0.70 -6.35
C ILE A 92 -2.15 -0.42 -6.92
N ILE A 93 -2.76 -1.39 -7.59
CA ILE A 93 -2.06 -2.56 -8.12
C ILE A 93 -1.07 -2.19 -9.22
N LYS A 94 -1.37 -1.19 -10.04
CA LYS A 94 -0.49 -0.80 -11.16
C LYS A 94 0.94 -0.46 -10.72
N PRO A 95 1.17 0.49 -9.80
CA PRO A 95 2.55 0.79 -9.38
C PRO A 95 3.22 -0.38 -8.66
N ILE A 96 2.44 -1.22 -7.98
CA ILE A 96 3.00 -2.42 -7.33
C ILE A 96 3.56 -3.37 -8.39
N ARG A 97 2.82 -3.61 -9.48
CA ARG A 97 3.28 -4.46 -10.57
C ARG A 97 4.54 -3.90 -11.24
N VAL A 98 4.57 -2.60 -11.45
CA VAL A 98 5.74 -1.93 -12.03
C VAL A 98 6.95 -2.16 -11.14
N TYR A 99 6.78 -1.99 -9.83
CA TYR A 99 7.86 -2.19 -8.87
C TYR A 99 8.35 -3.64 -8.87
N ILE A 100 7.43 -4.61 -8.85
CA ILE A 100 7.79 -6.04 -8.87
C ILE A 100 8.58 -6.37 -10.13
N ASN A 101 8.14 -5.89 -11.30
CA ASN A 101 8.81 -6.14 -12.55
C ASN A 101 10.21 -5.52 -12.58
N LYS A 102 10.35 -4.33 -12.01
CA LYS A 102 11.66 -3.68 -11.88
C LYS A 102 12.59 -4.51 -11.01
N LEU A 103 12.10 -5.03 -9.87
CA LEU A 103 12.90 -5.86 -8.98
C LEU A 103 13.36 -7.14 -9.68
N LYS A 104 12.48 -7.78 -10.43
CA LYS A 104 12.83 -8.99 -11.17
C LYS A 104 13.95 -8.72 -12.17
N SER A 105 13.85 -7.61 -12.89
CA SER A 105 14.86 -7.22 -13.86
C SER A 105 16.20 -6.91 -13.18
N GLU A 106 16.18 -6.15 -12.09
CA GLU A 106 17.40 -5.80 -11.36
C GLU A 106 18.07 -7.03 -10.75
N HIS A 107 17.28 -7.91 -10.16
CA HIS A 107 17.82 -9.15 -9.56
C HIS A 107 18.43 -10.05 -10.62
N LYS A 108 17.84 -10.13 -11.79
CA LYS A 108 18.36 -10.89 -12.91
C LYS A 108 19.74 -10.37 -13.34
N ASN A 109 19.93 -9.05 -13.29
CA ASN A 109 21.19 -8.42 -13.64
C ASN A 109 22.27 -8.65 -12.59
N LEU A 110 21.89 -8.96 -11.34
CA LEU A 110 22.85 -9.25 -10.28
C LEU A 110 23.46 -10.64 -10.41
N LYS A 111 22.86 -11.51 -11.17
CA LYS A 111 23.38 -12.85 -11.43
C LYS A 111 24.36 -12.82 -12.60
#